data_e8c635f8a76da2734fd4b733c5ad5362
#
_entry.id   e8c635f8a76da2734fd4b733c5ad5362
#
_cell.length_a   1.000
_cell.length_b   1.000
_cell.length_c   1.000
_cell.angle_alpha   90.00
_cell.angle_beta   90.00
_cell.angle_gamma   90.00
#
_symmetry.space_group_name_H-M   'P 1'
#
loop_
_entity.id
_entity.type
_entity.pdbx_description
1 polymer ?
#
loop_
_entity_poly.entity_id
_entity_poly.type
_entity_poly.pdbx_seq_one_letter_code
_entity_poly.pdbx_strand_id
1 'polypeptide(L)'
;MIRNVVLGRLRETQDPAQRAADAALLREGLAGIAALTFPGLLAMNIGTDLGLRDGGWSFAITNDWQDADAYRVYDADEEHNRLRREIFAKICQDIARVQIQIDA
;
A
#
# COMPACT_ATOMS: atom_id res chain seq x y z
N MET A 1 8.78 -12.24 -13.36
CA MET A 1 8.34 -11.91 -11.99
C MET A 1 7.10 -11.02 -12.03
N ILE A 2 6.42 -10.91 -10.93
CA ILE A 2 5.17 -10.15 -10.83
C ILE A 2 5.43 -8.88 -10.04
N ARG A 3 4.99 -7.75 -10.53
CA ARG A 3 4.96 -6.50 -9.76
C ARG A 3 3.54 -6.17 -9.36
N ASN A 4 3.32 -6.04 -8.07
CA ASN A 4 2.07 -5.56 -7.52
C ASN A 4 2.20 -4.06 -7.28
N VAL A 5 1.21 -3.30 -7.71
CA VAL A 5 1.17 -1.84 -7.54
C VAL A 5 -0.14 -1.47 -6.87
N VAL A 6 -0.04 -0.74 -5.78
CA VAL A 6 -1.19 -0.22 -5.05
C VAL A 6 -1.06 1.29 -4.96
N LEU A 7 -2.12 1.99 -5.31
CA LEU A 7 -2.24 3.44 -5.11
C LEU A 7 -3.41 3.69 -4.19
N GLY A 8 -3.23 4.59 -3.24
CA GLY A 8 -4.31 4.98 -2.33
C GLY A 8 -4.50 6.48 -2.29
N ARG A 9 -5.76 6.87 -2.11
CA ARG A 9 -6.15 8.26 -1.92
C ARG A 9 -6.80 8.38 -0.56
N LEU A 10 -6.23 9.22 0.31
CA LEU A 10 -6.81 9.50 1.61
C LEU A 10 -8.14 10.22 1.46
N ARG A 11 -9.06 9.94 2.38
CA ARG A 11 -10.33 10.67 2.42
C ARG A 11 -10.09 12.15 2.65
N GLU A 12 -10.92 12.97 2.03
CA GLU A 12 -10.87 14.42 2.24
C GLU A 12 -11.55 14.76 3.57
N THR A 13 -10.98 15.73 4.28
CA THR A 13 -11.57 16.27 5.50
C THR A 13 -11.13 17.72 5.68
N GLN A 14 -12.03 18.55 6.18
CA GLN A 14 -11.74 19.94 6.52
C GLN A 14 -11.15 20.08 7.92
N ASP A 15 -11.21 19.02 8.73
CA ASP A 15 -10.69 19.02 10.09
C ASP A 15 -9.19 18.77 10.12
N PRO A 16 -8.35 19.74 10.52
CA PRO A 16 -6.90 19.54 10.59
C PRO A 16 -6.49 18.40 11.53
N ALA A 17 -7.21 18.20 12.63
CA ALA A 17 -6.91 17.11 13.56
C ALA A 17 -7.16 15.75 12.90
N GLN A 18 -8.23 15.62 12.13
CA GLN A 18 -8.52 14.39 11.40
C GLN A 18 -7.48 14.13 10.32
N ARG A 19 -7.07 15.16 9.58
CA ARG A 19 -6.00 15.01 8.58
C ARG A 19 -4.70 14.52 9.22
N ALA A 20 -4.33 15.08 10.36
CA ALA A 20 -3.13 14.67 11.09
C ALA A 20 -3.22 13.23 11.58
N ALA A 21 -4.39 12.84 12.09
CA ALA A 21 -4.63 11.46 12.55
C ALA A 21 -4.57 10.48 11.39
N ASP A 22 -5.17 10.80 10.25
CA ASP A 22 -5.13 9.94 9.06
C ASP A 22 -3.69 9.81 8.53
N ALA A 23 -2.92 10.89 8.52
CA ALA A 23 -1.52 10.84 8.10
C ALA A 23 -0.68 9.96 9.03
N ALA A 24 -0.92 10.01 10.34
CA ALA A 24 -0.24 9.15 11.29
C ALA A 24 -0.58 7.68 11.09
N LEU A 25 -1.85 7.37 10.87
CA LEU A 25 -2.29 6.00 10.58
C LEU A 25 -1.70 5.50 9.26
N LEU A 26 -1.61 6.36 8.24
CA LEU A 26 -0.99 5.99 6.98
C LEU A 26 0.47 5.59 7.18
N ARG A 27 1.23 6.38 7.95
CA ARG A 27 2.63 6.02 8.25
C ARG A 27 2.73 4.68 8.96
N GLU A 28 1.85 4.43 9.93
CA GLU A 28 1.81 3.16 10.65
C GLU A 28 1.49 2.00 9.71
N GLY A 29 0.48 2.16 8.85
CA GLY A 29 0.09 1.14 7.89
C GLY A 29 1.18 0.83 6.87
N LEU A 30 1.82 1.87 6.32
CA LEU A 30 2.92 1.68 5.36
C LEU A 30 4.12 0.99 6.02
N ALA A 31 4.47 1.37 7.25
CA ALA A 31 5.53 0.71 7.98
C ALA A 31 5.20 -0.76 8.26
N GLY A 32 3.95 -1.06 8.58
CA GLY A 32 3.49 -2.43 8.79
C GLY A 32 3.61 -3.29 7.53
N ILE A 33 3.22 -2.74 6.37
CA ILE A 33 3.38 -3.43 5.08
C ILE A 33 4.87 -3.66 4.78
N ALA A 34 5.70 -2.63 4.96
CA ALA A 34 7.13 -2.71 4.67
C ALA A 34 7.86 -3.74 5.54
N ALA A 35 7.32 -4.05 6.71
CA ALA A 35 7.90 -5.03 7.63
C ALA A 35 7.54 -6.47 7.28
N LEU A 36 6.58 -6.71 6.38
CA LEU A 36 6.18 -8.06 5.99
C LEU A 36 7.24 -8.70 5.11
N THR A 37 7.54 -9.97 5.40
CA THR A 37 8.47 -10.75 4.60
C THR A 37 7.87 -12.11 4.28
N PHE A 38 8.12 -12.59 3.05
CA PHE A 38 7.60 -13.87 2.57
C PHE A 38 8.59 -14.51 1.63
N PRO A 39 8.60 -15.85 1.54
CA PRO A 39 9.35 -16.51 0.47
C PRO A 39 8.89 -15.98 -0.90
N GLY A 40 9.85 -15.66 -1.75
CA GLY A 40 9.55 -15.14 -3.09
C GLY A 40 9.33 -13.64 -3.18
N LEU A 41 9.38 -12.91 -2.08
CA LEU A 41 9.38 -11.45 -2.09
C LEU A 41 10.77 -10.96 -2.54
N LEU A 42 10.81 -10.21 -3.63
CA LEU A 42 12.05 -9.72 -4.25
C LEU A 42 12.33 -8.26 -3.93
N ALA A 43 11.29 -7.44 -3.80
CA ALA A 43 11.42 -6.02 -3.48
C ALA A 43 10.14 -5.52 -2.83
N MET A 44 10.29 -4.56 -1.92
CA MET A 44 9.17 -3.90 -1.26
C MET A 44 9.47 -2.42 -1.18
N ASN A 45 8.56 -1.59 -1.70
CA ASN A 45 8.70 -0.14 -1.64
C ASN A 45 7.40 0.48 -1.17
N ILE A 46 7.50 1.46 -0.31
CA ILE A 46 6.37 2.25 0.15
C ILE A 46 6.74 3.73 0.07
N GLY A 47 5.75 4.57 -0.10
CA GLY A 47 6.01 6.00 -0.06
C GLY A 47 4.74 6.81 -0.18
N THR A 48 4.84 8.06 0.24
CA THR A 48 3.78 9.05 0.08
C THR A 48 4.08 9.95 -1.10
N ASP A 49 3.04 10.57 -1.66
CA ASP A 49 3.17 11.46 -2.82
C ASP A 49 4.07 12.66 -2.50
N LEU A 50 4.96 13.00 -3.43
CA LEU A 50 5.86 14.15 -3.31
C LEU A 50 5.22 15.47 -3.73
N GLY A 51 4.02 15.41 -4.32
CA GLY A 51 3.33 16.62 -4.77
C GLY A 51 3.93 17.28 -6.02
N LEU A 52 4.63 16.49 -6.85
CA LEU A 52 5.28 17.02 -8.05
C LEU A 52 4.27 17.40 -9.15
N ARG A 53 3.07 16.85 -9.10
CA ARG A 53 1.99 17.13 -10.04
C ARG A 53 0.67 17.25 -9.29
N ASP A 54 -0.23 18.10 -9.81
CA ASP A 54 -1.58 18.21 -9.26
C ASP A 54 -2.37 16.93 -9.53
N GLY A 55 -3.30 16.61 -8.63
CA GLY A 55 -4.18 15.46 -8.79
C GLY A 55 -3.52 14.10 -8.52
N GLY A 56 -2.36 14.08 -7.89
CA GLY A 56 -1.70 12.84 -7.50
C GLY A 56 -2.49 12.07 -6.45
N TRP A 57 -2.22 10.76 -6.37
CA TRP A 57 -2.74 9.93 -5.29
C TRP A 57 -1.90 10.15 -4.03
N SER A 58 -2.38 9.70 -2.87
CA SER A 58 -1.73 10.02 -1.60
C SER A 58 -0.48 9.19 -1.32
N PHE A 59 -0.49 7.92 -1.74
CA PHE A 59 0.62 7.00 -1.46
C PHE A 59 0.66 5.87 -2.48
N ALA A 60 1.79 5.17 -2.49
CA ALA A 60 1.95 3.97 -3.28
C ALA A 60 2.65 2.88 -2.47
N ILE A 61 2.30 1.64 -2.79
CA ILE A 61 3.00 0.44 -2.34
C ILE A 61 3.33 -0.35 -3.60
N THR A 62 4.60 -0.73 -3.77
CA THR A 62 4.98 -1.65 -4.83
C THR A 62 5.74 -2.82 -4.22
N ASN A 63 5.44 -4.03 -4.67
CA ASN A 63 6.22 -5.18 -4.29
C ASN A 63 6.36 -6.16 -5.45
N ASP A 64 7.55 -6.72 -5.55
CA ASP A 64 7.91 -7.63 -6.63
C ASP A 64 7.99 -9.05 -6.08
N TRP A 65 7.44 -10.00 -6.82
CA TRP A 65 7.28 -11.39 -6.42
C TRP A 65 7.86 -12.30 -7.49
N GLN A 66 8.49 -13.38 -7.02
CA GLN A 66 9.06 -14.39 -7.89
C GLN A 66 8.03 -14.93 -8.88
N ASP A 67 6.81 -15.18 -8.40
CA ASP A 67 5.70 -15.71 -9.19
C ASP A 67 4.36 -15.33 -8.56
N ALA A 68 3.27 -15.69 -9.26
CA ALA A 68 1.92 -15.39 -8.80
C ALA A 68 1.56 -16.12 -7.50
N ASP A 69 2.09 -17.31 -7.28
CA ASP A 69 1.78 -18.07 -6.06
C ASP A 69 2.37 -17.38 -4.82
N ALA A 70 3.59 -16.83 -4.93
CA ALA A 70 4.19 -16.05 -3.86
C ALA A 70 3.34 -14.81 -3.54
N TYR A 71 2.87 -14.09 -4.56
CA TYR A 71 1.97 -12.96 -4.37
C TYR A 71 0.69 -13.37 -3.66
N ARG A 72 0.09 -14.50 -4.03
CA ARG A 72 -1.17 -14.97 -3.44
C ARG A 72 -1.03 -15.28 -1.96
N VAL A 73 0.12 -15.80 -1.51
CA VAL A 73 0.39 -16.03 -0.09
C VAL A 73 0.37 -14.71 0.68
N TYR A 74 1.01 -13.69 0.14
CA TYR A 74 0.99 -12.34 0.70
C TYR A 74 -0.44 -11.77 0.75
N ASP A 75 -1.17 -11.87 -0.36
CA ASP A 75 -2.53 -11.33 -0.46
C ASP A 75 -3.48 -11.99 0.54
N ALA A 76 -3.27 -13.26 0.87
CA ALA A 76 -4.09 -14.02 1.82
C ALA A 76 -3.58 -13.94 3.26
N ASP A 77 -2.42 -13.33 3.52
CA ASP A 77 -1.81 -13.28 4.84
C ASP A 77 -2.66 -12.51 5.85
N GLU A 78 -2.79 -13.04 7.06
CA GLU A 78 -3.65 -12.46 8.09
C GLU A 78 -3.17 -11.06 8.53
N GLU A 79 -1.86 -10.85 8.72
CA GLU A 79 -1.36 -9.54 9.12
C GLU A 79 -1.54 -8.50 8.01
N HIS A 80 -1.28 -8.87 6.77
CA HIS A 80 -1.56 -8.02 5.61
C HIS A 80 -3.04 -7.62 5.57
N ASN A 81 -3.93 -8.58 5.78
CA ASN A 81 -5.38 -8.32 5.76
C ASN A 81 -5.83 -7.50 6.97
N ARG A 82 -5.21 -7.69 8.13
CA ARG A 82 -5.48 -6.86 9.31
C ARG A 82 -5.15 -5.39 9.04
N LEU A 83 -3.99 -5.13 8.44
CA LEU A 83 -3.59 -3.76 8.07
C LEU A 83 -4.58 -3.15 7.07
N ARG A 84 -5.05 -3.93 6.10
CA ARG A 84 -6.06 -3.47 5.14
C ARG A 84 -7.35 -3.08 5.83
N ARG A 85 -7.88 -3.92 6.72
CA ARG A 85 -9.16 -3.68 7.41
C ARG A 85 -9.06 -2.56 8.44
N GLU A 86 -8.01 -2.57 9.23
CA GLU A 86 -7.94 -1.71 10.42
C GLU A 86 -7.32 -0.36 10.15
N ILE A 87 -6.53 -0.23 9.09
CA ILE A 87 -5.88 1.04 8.75
C ILE A 87 -6.34 1.55 7.39
N PHE A 88 -5.95 0.90 6.31
CA PHE A 88 -6.16 1.46 4.96
C PHE A 88 -7.64 1.66 4.62
N ALA A 89 -8.49 0.70 4.95
CA ALA A 89 -9.93 0.81 4.66
C ALA A 89 -10.59 1.97 5.41
N LYS A 90 -10.05 2.36 6.56
CA LYS A 90 -10.61 3.44 7.37
C LYS A 90 -10.23 4.83 6.89
N ILE A 91 -9.04 4.98 6.31
CA ILE A 91 -8.50 6.30 5.95
C ILE A 91 -8.55 6.58 4.46
N CYS A 92 -8.76 5.58 3.62
CA CYS A 92 -8.73 5.74 2.17
C CYS A 92 -10.13 5.94 1.59
N GLN A 93 -10.23 6.94 0.71
CA GLN A 93 -11.40 7.16 -0.12
C GLN A 93 -11.41 6.17 -1.29
N ASP A 94 -10.25 5.97 -1.91
CA ASP A 94 -10.07 5.08 -3.05
C ASP A 94 -8.78 4.31 -2.92
N ILE A 95 -8.77 3.06 -3.39
CA ILE A 95 -7.59 2.22 -3.52
C ILE A 95 -7.64 1.57 -4.91
N ALA A 96 -6.56 1.70 -5.67
CA ALA A 96 -6.40 1.06 -6.97
C ALA A 96 -5.30 0.01 -6.91
N ARG A 97 -5.48 -1.10 -7.61
CA ARG A 97 -4.51 -2.20 -7.61
C ARG A 97 -4.35 -2.75 -9.01
N VAL A 98 -3.12 -3.12 -9.33
CA VAL A 98 -2.82 -3.87 -10.55
C VAL A 98 -1.59 -4.73 -10.31
N GLN A 99 -1.58 -5.92 -10.90
CA GLN A 99 -0.41 -6.80 -10.88
C GLN A 99 0.01 -7.01 -12.32
N ILE A 100 1.27 -6.77 -12.60
CA ILE A 100 1.81 -6.87 -13.95
C ILE A 100 2.97 -7.85 -13.99
N GLN A 101 3.11 -8.51 -15.14
CA GLN A 101 4.29 -9.32 -15.43
C GLN A 101 5.41 -8.37 -15.84
N ILE A 102 6.57 -8.51 -15.22
CA ILE A 102 7.76 -7.75 -15.64
C ILE A 102 8.89 -8.72 -15.91
N ASP A 103 9.74 -8.36 -16.85
CA ASP A 103 10.92 -9.17 -17.17
C ASP A 103 12.04 -8.81 -16.19
N ALA A 104 12.74 -9.84 -15.76
CA ALA A 104 13.85 -9.65 -14.84
C ALA A 104 15.11 -9.20 -15.61
#